data_642c24750c9cdad978b5d486907529b5
#
_entry.id   642c24750c9cdad978b5d486907529b5
#
_cell.length_a   1.000
_cell.length_b   1.000
_cell.length_c   1.000
_cell.angle_alpha   90.00
_cell.angle_beta   90.00
_cell.angle_gamma   90.00
#
_symmetry.space_group_name_H-M   'P 1'
#
loop_
_entity.id
_entity.type
_entity.pdbx_description
1 polymer ?
#
loop_
_entity_poly.entity_id
_entity_poly.type
_entity_poly.pdbx_seq_one_letter_code
_entity_poly.pdbx_strand_id
1 'polypeptide(L)'
;REKVAQLQEKADKRKEEAARQRAEAKEDARKSREQVVVRAEEIAAQDSARTQWKHSGQELRDLLDEWKRLQHAGPRIDRGVEDELWKRFAAARSTFDKKRRAFFTELDATQAQAKAAKEKLIAEAEALSDSTNWGETTRAYRDLMTRWKAAGRASRREDDALWQRFHRAQQKFFDARNAQNEAVSALEGENLAKKEALLVKAEALKELTDVDEIKSRLRPLQEQWDEIGHVPRADIDRVERRMRAVEDHLRGLEEEIWRKSNPETKARAEGMAGQLKDLIDQIKAEIAQAEADGDSKKAEELQESLKAREAWLKQVESF
;
A
#
# COMPACT_ATOMS: atom_id res chain seq x y z
N ARG A 1 9.26 -43.11 -102.57
CA ARG A 1 8.81 -41.68 -102.25
C ARG A 1 7.91 -41.64 -101.05
N GLU A 2 6.96 -42.52 -100.83
CA GLU A 2 5.98 -42.54 -99.73
C GLU A 2 6.62 -42.68 -98.31
N LYS A 3 7.64 -43.57 -98.13
CA LYS A 3 8.40 -43.71 -96.87
C LYS A 3 9.20 -42.50 -96.46
N VAL A 4 9.67 -41.69 -97.45
CA VAL A 4 10.39 -40.45 -97.15
C VAL A 4 9.39 -39.37 -96.66
N ALA A 5 8.21 -39.24 -97.24
CA ALA A 5 7.16 -38.35 -96.77
C ALA A 5 6.68 -38.69 -95.33
N GLN A 6 6.47 -39.96 -95.06
CA GLN A 6 6.12 -40.43 -93.70
C GLN A 6 7.21 -40.16 -92.66
N LEU A 7 8.49 -40.24 -93.02
CA LEU A 7 9.60 -39.93 -92.14
C LEU A 7 9.73 -38.41 -91.95
N GLN A 8 9.47 -37.62 -92.97
CA GLN A 8 9.43 -36.16 -92.82
C GLN A 8 8.30 -35.73 -91.95
N GLU A 9 7.08 -36.20 -92.12
CA GLU A 9 5.95 -35.92 -91.27
C GLU A 9 6.20 -36.27 -89.77
N LYS A 10 6.80 -37.46 -89.52
CA LYS A 10 7.21 -37.86 -88.18
C LYS A 10 8.29 -36.91 -87.58
N ALA A 11 9.25 -36.50 -88.38
CA ALA A 11 10.28 -35.56 -87.97
C ALA A 11 9.70 -34.16 -87.61
N ASP A 12 8.76 -33.70 -88.46
CA ASP A 12 8.12 -32.42 -88.23
C ASP A 12 7.22 -32.41 -86.98
N LYS A 13 6.42 -33.50 -86.79
CA LYS A 13 5.67 -33.71 -85.56
C LYS A 13 6.56 -33.70 -84.31
N ARG A 14 7.70 -34.44 -84.38
CA ARG A 14 8.68 -34.43 -83.29
C ARG A 14 9.31 -33.06 -83.02
N LYS A 15 9.55 -32.26 -84.08
CA LYS A 15 10.05 -30.90 -83.95
C LYS A 15 9.01 -29.98 -83.30
N GLU A 16 7.75 -30.09 -83.71
CA GLU A 16 6.66 -29.34 -83.10
C GLU A 16 6.42 -29.67 -81.64
N GLU A 17 6.42 -30.99 -81.31
CA GLU A 17 6.31 -31.43 -79.94
C GLU A 17 7.48 -30.96 -79.07
N ALA A 18 8.73 -31.05 -79.59
CA ALA A 18 9.91 -30.55 -78.90
C ALA A 18 9.89 -29.01 -78.73
N ALA A 19 9.41 -28.28 -79.74
CA ALA A 19 9.23 -26.81 -79.63
C ALA A 19 8.19 -26.44 -78.56
N ARG A 20 7.07 -27.17 -78.54
CA ARG A 20 6.03 -26.98 -77.53
C ARG A 20 6.52 -27.27 -76.09
N GLN A 21 7.19 -28.41 -75.90
CA GLN A 21 7.79 -28.77 -74.59
C GLN A 21 8.82 -27.71 -74.15
N ARG A 22 9.66 -27.19 -75.04
CA ARG A 22 10.60 -26.11 -74.73
C ARG A 22 9.88 -24.80 -74.36
N ALA A 23 8.77 -24.44 -75.04
CA ALA A 23 8.00 -23.26 -74.71
C ALA A 23 7.31 -23.40 -73.34
N GLU A 24 6.73 -24.55 -73.03
CA GLU A 24 6.13 -24.88 -71.74
C GLU A 24 7.17 -24.80 -70.62
N ALA A 25 8.33 -25.48 -70.80
CA ALA A 25 9.41 -25.45 -69.84
C ALA A 25 9.98 -24.02 -69.58
N LYS A 26 10.04 -23.20 -70.61
CA LYS A 26 10.45 -21.78 -70.50
C LYS A 26 9.42 -20.94 -69.72
N GLU A 27 8.13 -21.17 -69.96
CA GLU A 27 7.05 -20.47 -69.26
C GLU A 27 7.01 -20.91 -67.77
N ASP A 28 7.19 -22.20 -67.45
CA ASP A 28 7.25 -22.67 -66.07
C ASP A 28 8.49 -22.13 -65.32
N ALA A 29 9.63 -22.04 -66.02
CA ALA A 29 10.81 -21.41 -65.47
C ALA A 29 10.61 -19.90 -65.18
N ARG A 30 9.86 -19.19 -66.01
CA ARG A 30 9.46 -17.79 -65.79
C ARG A 30 8.58 -17.66 -64.59
N LYS A 31 7.52 -18.49 -64.47
CA LYS A 31 6.60 -18.51 -63.34
C LYS A 31 7.31 -18.78 -62.03
N SER A 32 8.22 -19.77 -62.00
CA SER A 32 8.99 -20.08 -60.80
C SER A 32 9.84 -18.91 -60.31
N ARG A 33 10.53 -18.18 -61.25
CA ARG A 33 11.30 -16.98 -60.88
C ARG A 33 10.39 -15.83 -60.44
N GLU A 34 9.23 -15.69 -61.08
CA GLU A 34 8.24 -14.67 -60.70
C GLU A 34 7.68 -14.92 -59.27
N GLN A 35 7.44 -16.18 -58.88
CA GLN A 35 7.02 -16.55 -57.53
C GLN A 35 8.06 -16.15 -56.48
N VAL A 36 9.34 -16.34 -56.73
CA VAL A 36 10.43 -15.87 -55.87
C VAL A 36 10.39 -14.35 -55.69
N VAL A 37 10.18 -13.61 -56.77
CA VAL A 37 10.11 -12.15 -56.76
C VAL A 37 8.89 -11.68 -55.98
N VAL A 38 7.71 -12.22 -56.26
CA VAL A 38 6.46 -11.85 -55.59
C VAL A 38 6.60 -12.09 -54.10
N ARG A 39 7.17 -13.24 -53.67
CA ARG A 39 7.40 -13.52 -52.26
C ARG A 39 8.35 -12.53 -51.59
N ALA A 40 9.40 -12.09 -52.27
CA ALA A 40 10.31 -11.06 -51.78
C ALA A 40 9.60 -9.68 -51.64
N GLU A 41 8.73 -9.34 -52.60
CA GLU A 41 7.90 -8.12 -52.53
C GLU A 41 6.90 -8.15 -51.36
N GLU A 42 6.24 -9.28 -51.13
CA GLU A 42 5.35 -9.47 -49.94
C GLU A 42 6.11 -9.25 -48.64
N ILE A 43 7.31 -9.81 -48.47
CA ILE A 43 8.15 -9.62 -47.33
C ILE A 43 8.52 -8.14 -47.15
N ALA A 44 8.91 -7.47 -48.24
CA ALA A 44 9.27 -6.05 -48.21
C ALA A 44 8.08 -5.14 -47.93
N ALA A 45 6.85 -5.57 -48.26
CA ALA A 45 5.62 -4.83 -48.00
C ALA A 45 5.13 -4.93 -46.57
N GLN A 46 5.64 -5.88 -45.75
CA GLN A 46 5.22 -6.05 -44.36
C GLN A 46 5.32 -4.74 -43.57
N ASP A 47 4.39 -4.60 -42.60
CA ASP A 47 4.42 -3.50 -41.62
C ASP A 47 5.65 -3.65 -40.71
N SER A 48 6.48 -2.62 -40.62
CA SER A 48 7.70 -2.58 -39.85
C SER A 48 7.49 -2.90 -38.35
N ALA A 49 6.34 -2.49 -37.78
CA ALA A 49 6.03 -2.74 -36.38
C ALA A 49 5.70 -4.21 -36.06
N ARG A 50 5.28 -4.98 -37.09
CA ARG A 50 4.87 -6.39 -36.95
C ARG A 50 5.86 -7.36 -37.57
N THR A 51 6.87 -6.86 -38.28
CA THR A 51 7.83 -7.68 -39.01
C THR A 51 8.76 -8.43 -38.04
N GLN A 52 8.85 -9.73 -38.24
CA GLN A 52 9.86 -10.56 -37.57
C GLN A 52 11.19 -10.47 -38.33
N TRP A 53 11.91 -9.37 -38.13
CA TRP A 53 13.09 -8.99 -38.90
C TRP A 53 14.13 -10.10 -39.11
N LYS A 54 14.38 -10.93 -38.08
CA LYS A 54 15.33 -12.05 -38.18
C LYS A 54 14.82 -13.14 -39.12
N HIS A 55 13.55 -13.53 -39.01
CA HIS A 55 12.93 -14.56 -39.83
C HIS A 55 12.77 -14.07 -41.27
N SER A 56 12.17 -12.90 -41.49
CA SER A 56 11.98 -12.32 -42.83
C SER A 56 13.32 -12.07 -43.53
N GLY A 57 14.36 -11.68 -42.80
CA GLY A 57 15.70 -11.51 -43.35
C GLY A 57 16.35 -12.83 -43.72
N GLN A 58 16.05 -13.94 -43.02
CA GLN A 58 16.51 -15.26 -43.42
C GLN A 58 15.77 -15.74 -44.67
N GLU A 59 14.46 -15.59 -44.72
CA GLU A 59 13.62 -15.95 -45.86
C GLU A 59 14.08 -15.26 -47.15
N LEU A 60 14.41 -13.94 -47.09
CA LEU A 60 14.97 -13.23 -48.24
C LEU A 60 16.33 -13.78 -48.70
N ARG A 61 17.15 -14.32 -47.81
CA ARG A 61 18.40 -15.02 -48.19
C ARG A 61 18.10 -16.34 -48.89
N ASP A 62 17.17 -17.10 -48.36
CA ASP A 62 16.75 -18.39 -48.93
C ASP A 62 16.15 -18.20 -50.33
N LEU A 63 15.33 -17.15 -50.51
CA LEU A 63 14.80 -16.74 -51.84
C LEU A 63 15.90 -16.34 -52.83
N LEU A 64 16.96 -15.66 -52.35
CA LEU A 64 18.10 -15.33 -53.20
C LEU A 64 18.86 -16.60 -53.68
N ASP A 65 19.02 -17.56 -52.79
CA ASP A 65 19.68 -18.80 -53.15
C ASP A 65 18.81 -19.68 -54.08
N GLU A 66 17.47 -19.60 -53.91
CA GLU A 66 16.50 -20.18 -54.85
C GLU A 66 16.58 -19.54 -56.23
N TRP A 67 16.61 -18.19 -56.26
CA TRP A 67 16.81 -17.47 -57.53
C TRP A 67 18.05 -17.96 -58.27
N LYS A 68 19.20 -18.04 -57.59
CA LYS A 68 20.45 -18.53 -58.19
C LYS A 68 20.33 -19.98 -58.70
N ARG A 69 19.68 -20.87 -57.95
CA ARG A 69 19.41 -22.23 -58.40
C ARG A 69 18.60 -22.28 -59.68
N LEU A 70 17.49 -21.51 -59.74
CA LEU A 70 16.63 -21.42 -60.90
C LEU A 70 17.36 -20.82 -62.09
N GLN A 71 18.30 -19.88 -61.89
CA GLN A 71 19.11 -19.28 -62.94
C GLN A 71 20.14 -20.27 -63.53
N HIS A 72 20.79 -21.10 -62.70
CA HIS A 72 21.87 -21.99 -63.13
C HIS A 72 21.37 -23.35 -63.62
N ALA A 73 20.36 -23.94 -62.99
CA ALA A 73 19.89 -25.29 -63.26
C ALA A 73 18.62 -25.33 -64.13
N GLY A 74 17.90 -24.24 -64.27
CA GLY A 74 16.62 -24.14 -65.00
C GLY A 74 16.80 -23.80 -66.47
N PRO A 75 15.70 -23.94 -67.27
CA PRO A 75 15.66 -23.46 -68.65
C PRO A 75 15.93 -21.93 -68.72
N ARG A 76 16.67 -21.53 -69.73
CA ARG A 76 16.91 -20.08 -69.99
C ARG A 76 15.62 -19.41 -70.40
N ILE A 77 15.24 -18.35 -69.75
CA ILE A 77 14.15 -17.48 -70.11
C ILE A 77 14.67 -16.29 -70.93
N ASP A 78 13.77 -15.44 -71.41
CA ASP A 78 14.14 -14.25 -72.13
C ASP A 78 14.93 -13.27 -71.25
N ARG A 79 16.08 -12.78 -71.72
CA ARG A 79 17.01 -11.94 -70.96
C ARG A 79 16.34 -10.68 -70.45
N GLY A 80 15.49 -10.04 -71.25
CA GLY A 80 14.77 -8.83 -70.85
C GLY A 80 13.84 -9.11 -69.63
N VAL A 81 13.13 -10.25 -69.66
CA VAL A 81 12.24 -10.68 -68.56
C VAL A 81 13.05 -11.03 -67.32
N GLU A 82 14.17 -11.74 -67.48
CA GLU A 82 15.04 -12.07 -66.34
C GLU A 82 15.64 -10.83 -65.67
N ASP A 83 16.11 -9.87 -66.47
CA ASP A 83 16.63 -8.59 -65.95
C ASP A 83 15.55 -7.77 -65.24
N GLU A 84 14.33 -7.78 -65.71
CA GLU A 84 13.19 -7.09 -65.05
C GLU A 84 12.83 -7.75 -63.73
N LEU A 85 12.68 -9.06 -63.69
CA LEU A 85 12.41 -9.82 -62.50
C LEU A 85 13.52 -9.62 -61.46
N TRP A 86 14.79 -9.63 -61.87
CA TRP A 86 15.91 -9.34 -60.96
C TRP A 86 15.87 -7.94 -60.38
N LYS A 87 15.55 -6.91 -61.18
CA LYS A 87 15.41 -5.55 -60.72
C LYS A 87 14.31 -5.42 -59.63
N ARG A 88 13.19 -6.10 -59.86
CA ARG A 88 12.10 -6.15 -58.83
C ARG A 88 12.56 -6.81 -57.56
N PHE A 89 13.23 -7.99 -57.64
CA PHE A 89 13.80 -8.68 -56.50
C PHE A 89 14.81 -7.80 -55.72
N ALA A 90 15.73 -7.17 -56.43
CA ALA A 90 16.74 -6.30 -55.84
C ALA A 90 16.12 -5.07 -55.17
N ALA A 91 15.06 -4.49 -55.77
CA ALA A 91 14.31 -3.38 -55.22
C ALA A 91 13.57 -3.79 -53.93
N ALA A 92 12.91 -4.95 -53.90
CA ALA A 92 12.24 -5.49 -52.71
C ALA A 92 13.24 -5.71 -51.56
N ARG A 93 14.38 -6.30 -51.84
CA ARG A 93 15.45 -6.49 -50.87
C ARG A 93 16.00 -5.17 -50.33
N SER A 94 16.25 -4.20 -51.20
CA SER A 94 16.71 -2.85 -50.82
C SER A 94 15.68 -2.15 -49.92
N THR A 95 14.40 -2.25 -50.25
CA THR A 95 13.30 -1.68 -49.46
C THR A 95 13.24 -2.34 -48.05
N PHE A 96 13.34 -3.67 -47.96
CA PHE A 96 13.39 -4.36 -46.70
C PHE A 96 14.59 -3.92 -45.82
N ASP A 97 15.78 -3.83 -46.41
CA ASP A 97 16.99 -3.41 -45.70
C ASP A 97 16.90 -1.95 -45.19
N LYS A 98 16.28 -1.07 -45.96
CA LYS A 98 16.02 0.33 -45.58
C LYS A 98 15.04 0.37 -44.37
N LYS A 99 13.91 -0.30 -44.49
CA LYS A 99 12.91 -0.39 -43.41
C LYS A 99 13.52 -0.98 -42.12
N ARG A 100 14.29 -2.05 -42.25
CA ARG A 100 14.99 -2.68 -41.11
C ARG A 100 15.93 -1.72 -40.39
N ARG A 101 16.78 -1.01 -41.18
CA ARG A 101 17.71 -0.03 -40.59
C ARG A 101 16.97 1.10 -39.90
N ALA A 102 15.93 1.66 -40.53
CA ALA A 102 15.13 2.73 -39.95
C ALA A 102 14.48 2.28 -38.61
N PHE A 103 13.89 1.09 -38.61
CA PHE A 103 13.26 0.52 -37.40
C PHE A 103 14.23 0.37 -36.23
N PHE A 104 15.42 -0.23 -36.48
CA PHE A 104 16.40 -0.40 -35.39
C PHE A 104 17.02 0.92 -34.94
N THR A 105 17.24 1.87 -35.85
CA THR A 105 17.72 3.21 -35.48
C THR A 105 16.72 3.94 -34.56
N GLU A 106 15.42 3.86 -34.86
CA GLU A 106 14.36 4.44 -34.03
C GLU A 106 14.24 3.72 -32.70
N LEU A 107 14.33 2.39 -32.69
CA LEU A 107 14.33 1.59 -31.47
C LEU A 107 15.51 1.95 -30.56
N ASP A 108 16.72 2.03 -31.11
CA ASP A 108 17.92 2.40 -30.36
C ASP A 108 17.79 3.81 -29.76
N ALA A 109 17.27 4.77 -30.54
CA ALA A 109 17.02 6.13 -30.07
C ALA A 109 16.00 6.16 -28.92
N THR A 110 14.92 5.43 -29.05
CA THR A 110 13.86 5.33 -28.01
C THR A 110 14.41 4.68 -26.73
N GLN A 111 15.19 3.62 -26.88
CA GLN A 111 15.83 2.94 -25.74
C GLN A 111 16.86 3.84 -25.04
N ALA A 112 17.64 4.59 -25.80
CA ALA A 112 18.60 5.56 -25.26
C ALA A 112 17.90 6.68 -24.46
N GLN A 113 16.79 7.19 -24.98
CA GLN A 113 15.98 8.20 -24.28
C GLN A 113 15.41 7.64 -22.98
N ALA A 114 14.84 6.45 -23.01
CA ALA A 114 14.31 5.78 -21.82
C ALA A 114 15.41 5.55 -20.77
N LYS A 115 16.59 5.10 -21.19
CA LYS A 115 17.76 4.94 -20.31
C LYS A 115 18.16 6.27 -19.64
N ALA A 116 18.33 7.33 -20.42
CA ALA A 116 18.71 8.63 -19.88
C ALA A 116 17.67 9.21 -18.90
N ALA A 117 16.36 9.01 -19.20
CA ALA A 117 15.29 9.40 -18.29
C ALA A 117 15.36 8.61 -16.98
N LYS A 118 15.54 7.30 -17.03
CA LYS A 118 15.67 6.43 -15.85
C LYS A 118 16.91 6.72 -15.02
N GLU A 119 18.05 7.04 -15.65
CA GLU A 119 19.27 7.43 -14.94
C GLU A 119 19.07 8.71 -14.11
N LYS A 120 18.30 9.68 -14.61
CA LYS A 120 17.91 10.87 -13.83
C LYS A 120 17.07 10.51 -12.63
N LEU A 121 16.06 9.64 -12.82
CA LEU A 121 15.19 9.17 -11.72
C LEU A 121 15.98 8.39 -10.66
N ILE A 122 16.98 7.62 -11.08
CA ILE A 122 17.87 6.92 -10.15
C ILE A 122 18.67 7.92 -9.32
N ALA A 123 19.23 8.95 -9.95
CA ALA A 123 19.97 9.98 -9.21
C ALA A 123 19.09 10.70 -8.17
N GLU A 124 17.83 11.01 -8.53
CA GLU A 124 16.86 11.56 -7.59
C GLU A 124 16.56 10.57 -6.44
N ALA A 125 16.36 9.28 -6.76
CA ALA A 125 16.10 8.25 -5.77
C ALA A 125 17.30 8.02 -4.83
N GLU A 126 18.52 7.97 -5.37
CA GLU A 126 19.76 7.84 -4.60
C GLU A 126 19.97 9.04 -3.65
N ALA A 127 19.67 10.27 -4.10
CA ALA A 127 19.72 11.46 -3.25
C ALA A 127 18.71 11.42 -2.09
N LEU A 128 17.57 10.76 -2.26
CA LEU A 128 16.53 10.62 -1.23
C LEU A 128 16.75 9.44 -0.30
N SER A 129 17.67 8.53 -0.60
CA SER A 129 17.81 7.24 0.10
C SER A 129 18.21 7.37 1.58
N ASP A 130 18.85 8.46 1.98
CA ASP A 130 19.29 8.75 3.35
C ASP A 130 18.41 9.82 4.05
N SER A 131 17.30 10.20 3.43
CA SER A 131 16.38 11.20 4.00
C SER A 131 15.70 10.67 5.26
N THR A 132 15.64 11.53 6.29
CA THR A 132 14.86 11.28 7.51
C THR A 132 13.48 11.95 7.49
N ASN A 133 13.13 12.66 6.42
CA ASN A 133 11.78 13.22 6.24
C ASN A 133 10.85 12.15 5.67
N TRP A 134 10.41 11.23 6.53
CA TRP A 134 9.69 10.01 6.15
C TRP A 134 8.43 10.25 5.33
N GLY A 135 7.65 11.27 5.67
CA GLY A 135 6.37 11.57 5.02
C GLY A 135 6.55 12.11 3.61
N GLU A 136 7.37 13.12 3.45
CA GLU A 136 7.63 13.79 2.17
C GLU A 136 8.39 12.87 1.21
N THR A 137 9.43 12.20 1.69
CA THR A 137 10.23 11.29 0.89
C THR A 137 9.43 10.07 0.42
N THR A 138 8.49 9.58 1.25
CA THR A 138 7.57 8.52 0.81
C THR A 138 6.70 8.98 -0.37
N ARG A 139 6.23 10.23 -0.39
CA ARG A 139 5.48 10.79 -1.51
C ARG A 139 6.37 10.95 -2.75
N ALA A 140 7.60 11.44 -2.55
CA ALA A 140 8.58 11.58 -3.63
C ALA A 140 8.89 10.23 -4.30
N TYR A 141 9.08 9.13 -3.55
CA TYR A 141 9.26 7.80 -4.14
C TYR A 141 8.04 7.29 -4.91
N ARG A 142 6.82 7.66 -4.52
CA ARG A 142 5.61 7.33 -5.31
C ARG A 142 5.60 8.08 -6.65
N ASP A 143 5.96 9.36 -6.63
CA ASP A 143 6.11 10.15 -7.85
C ASP A 143 7.19 9.58 -8.77
N LEU A 144 8.37 9.30 -8.21
CA LEU A 144 9.48 8.67 -8.95
C LEU A 144 9.05 7.36 -9.59
N MET A 145 8.28 6.53 -8.91
CA MET A 145 7.76 5.28 -9.48
C MET A 145 6.78 5.52 -10.62
N THR A 146 5.94 6.56 -10.54
CA THR A 146 5.02 6.94 -11.61
C THR A 146 5.79 7.40 -12.85
N ARG A 147 6.79 8.26 -12.65
CA ARG A 147 7.69 8.75 -13.72
C ARG A 147 8.54 7.61 -14.30
N TRP A 148 8.98 6.65 -13.47
CA TRP A 148 9.69 5.45 -13.90
C TRP A 148 8.88 4.62 -14.90
N LYS A 149 7.61 4.39 -14.59
CA LYS A 149 6.69 3.65 -15.48
C LYS A 149 6.46 4.39 -16.80
N ALA A 150 6.42 5.71 -16.77
CA ALA A 150 6.22 6.55 -17.95
C ALA A 150 7.48 6.70 -18.81
N ALA A 151 8.68 6.49 -18.26
CA ALA A 151 9.94 6.68 -18.97
C ALA A 151 10.22 5.68 -20.11
N GLY A 152 9.36 4.66 -20.30
CA GLY A 152 9.52 3.65 -21.33
C GLY A 152 10.50 2.54 -20.94
N ARG A 153 11.00 1.80 -21.96
CA ARG A 153 11.92 0.69 -21.76
C ARG A 153 13.25 0.94 -22.46
N ALA A 154 14.35 0.76 -21.77
CA ALA A 154 15.67 0.62 -22.34
C ALA A 154 15.87 -0.82 -22.90
N SER A 155 17.09 -1.18 -23.33
CA SER A 155 17.37 -2.57 -23.64
C SER A 155 17.17 -3.44 -22.40
N ARG A 156 16.75 -4.69 -22.57
CA ARG A 156 16.41 -5.58 -21.44
C ARG A 156 17.50 -5.62 -20.37
N ARG A 157 18.75 -5.79 -20.79
CA ARG A 157 19.89 -5.87 -19.86
C ARG A 157 20.12 -4.57 -19.11
N GLU A 158 20.00 -3.44 -19.80
CA GLU A 158 20.14 -2.11 -19.19
C GLU A 158 18.97 -1.80 -18.26
N ASP A 159 17.76 -2.13 -18.68
CA ASP A 159 16.54 -1.92 -17.89
C ASP A 159 16.59 -2.68 -16.56
N ASP A 160 17.04 -3.94 -16.59
CA ASP A 160 17.24 -4.76 -15.40
C ASP A 160 18.29 -4.12 -14.45
N ALA A 161 19.41 -3.64 -15.00
CA ALA A 161 20.46 -3.00 -14.20
C ALA A 161 20.00 -1.66 -13.59
N LEU A 162 19.28 -0.84 -14.38
CA LEU A 162 18.70 0.42 -13.92
C LEU A 162 17.67 0.19 -12.82
N TRP A 163 16.81 -0.83 -13.00
CA TRP A 163 15.83 -1.19 -11.99
C TRP A 163 16.47 -1.61 -10.67
N GLN A 164 17.52 -2.41 -10.70
CA GLN A 164 18.23 -2.83 -9.49
C GLN A 164 18.80 -1.64 -8.72
N ARG A 165 19.36 -0.63 -9.43
CA ARG A 165 19.87 0.58 -8.78
C ARG A 165 18.74 1.37 -8.13
N PHE A 166 17.67 1.65 -8.87
CA PHE A 166 16.49 2.37 -8.37
C PHE A 166 15.90 1.66 -7.14
N HIS A 167 15.68 0.36 -7.25
CA HIS A 167 15.08 -0.45 -6.19
C HIS A 167 15.96 -0.49 -4.93
N ARG A 168 17.27 -0.57 -5.09
CA ARG A 168 18.22 -0.52 -3.97
C ARG A 168 18.16 0.81 -3.21
N ALA A 169 18.10 1.94 -3.92
CA ALA A 169 17.94 3.25 -3.30
C ALA A 169 16.60 3.37 -2.54
N GLN A 170 15.53 2.92 -3.16
CA GLN A 170 14.20 2.87 -2.54
C GLN A 170 14.19 1.98 -1.30
N GLN A 171 14.74 0.78 -1.40
CA GLN A 171 14.78 -0.18 -0.30
C GLN A 171 15.58 0.37 0.89
N LYS A 172 16.74 0.98 0.66
CA LYS A 172 17.54 1.62 1.71
C LYS A 172 16.72 2.60 2.55
N PHE A 173 15.93 3.47 1.89
CA PHE A 173 15.08 4.44 2.58
C PHE A 173 13.97 3.74 3.39
N PHE A 174 13.26 2.78 2.79
CA PHE A 174 12.15 2.11 3.48
C PHE A 174 12.63 1.22 4.62
N ASP A 175 13.79 0.58 4.51
CA ASP A 175 14.40 -0.21 5.58
C ASP A 175 14.79 0.69 6.76
N ALA A 176 15.41 1.85 6.50
CA ALA A 176 15.73 2.82 7.53
C ALA A 176 14.48 3.37 8.24
N ARG A 177 13.42 3.67 7.48
CA ARG A 177 12.13 4.11 8.04
C ARG A 177 11.50 3.03 8.90
N ASN A 178 11.51 1.78 8.45
CA ASN A 178 10.94 0.66 9.19
C ASN A 178 11.72 0.41 10.48
N ALA A 179 13.05 0.43 10.43
CA ALA A 179 13.90 0.32 11.62
C ALA A 179 13.61 1.44 12.65
N GLN A 180 13.41 2.67 12.17
CA GLN A 180 13.02 3.79 13.04
C GLN A 180 11.65 3.56 13.69
N ASN A 181 10.66 3.11 12.92
CA ASN A 181 9.34 2.82 13.45
C ASN A 181 9.36 1.67 14.46
N GLU A 182 10.14 0.63 14.21
CA GLU A 182 10.34 -0.49 15.14
C GLU A 182 10.99 -0.03 16.44
N ALA A 183 12.02 0.83 16.36
CA ALA A 183 12.68 1.39 17.54
C ALA A 183 11.72 2.25 18.38
N VAL A 184 10.90 3.10 17.73
CA VAL A 184 9.86 3.88 18.42
C VAL A 184 8.83 2.95 19.07
N SER A 185 8.34 1.95 18.35
CA SER A 185 7.37 1.00 18.88
C SER A 185 7.91 0.19 20.06
N ALA A 186 9.17 -0.23 20.01
CA ALA A 186 9.83 -0.91 21.11
C ALA A 186 9.93 -0.02 22.37
N LEU A 187 10.35 1.24 22.17
CA LEU A 187 10.42 2.23 23.26
C LEU A 187 9.04 2.50 23.89
N GLU A 188 8.02 2.68 23.06
CA GLU A 188 6.63 2.86 23.52
C GLU A 188 6.14 1.63 24.28
N GLY A 189 6.51 0.41 23.87
CA GLY A 189 6.21 -0.83 24.57
C GLY A 189 6.89 -0.91 25.94
N GLU A 190 8.17 -0.53 26.05
CA GLU A 190 8.87 -0.42 27.32
C GLU A 190 8.24 0.61 28.25
N ASN A 191 7.86 1.76 27.70
CA ASN A 191 7.16 2.82 28.46
C ASN A 191 5.81 2.33 28.98
N LEU A 192 5.07 1.57 28.17
CA LEU A 192 3.81 0.95 28.60
C LEU A 192 4.01 0.02 29.79
N ALA A 193 5.01 -0.86 29.71
CA ALA A 193 5.32 -1.78 30.82
C ALA A 193 5.70 -1.01 32.11
N LYS A 194 6.49 0.08 31.99
CA LYS A 194 6.84 0.95 33.14
C LYS A 194 5.60 1.62 33.72
N LYS A 195 4.72 2.21 32.90
CA LYS A 195 3.48 2.84 33.35
C LYS A 195 2.53 1.83 33.99
N GLU A 196 2.40 0.62 33.44
CA GLU A 196 1.59 -0.45 34.05
C GLU A 196 2.12 -0.87 35.41
N ALA A 197 3.44 -0.95 35.58
CA ALA A 197 4.04 -1.23 36.90
C ALA A 197 3.78 -0.10 37.93
N LEU A 198 3.75 1.17 37.50
CA LEU A 198 3.36 2.28 38.36
C LEU A 198 1.85 2.24 38.69
N LEU A 199 1.00 1.87 37.73
CA LEU A 199 -0.44 1.73 37.96
C LEU A 199 -0.76 0.68 39.03
N VAL A 200 -0.08 -0.45 39.03
CA VAL A 200 -0.26 -1.46 40.07
C VAL A 200 0.02 -0.88 41.45
N LYS A 201 1.10 -0.08 41.61
CA LYS A 201 1.43 0.60 42.86
C LYS A 201 0.42 1.67 43.24
N ALA A 202 -0.01 2.46 42.25
CA ALA A 202 -0.98 3.55 42.45
C ALA A 202 -2.38 2.99 42.82
N GLU A 203 -2.82 1.93 42.13
CA GLU A 203 -4.11 1.29 42.41
C GLU A 203 -4.16 0.64 43.81
N ALA A 204 -3.03 0.14 44.33
CA ALA A 204 -2.95 -0.36 45.69
C ALA A 204 -3.20 0.72 46.76
N LEU A 205 -3.02 2.02 46.40
CA LEU A 205 -3.32 3.11 47.31
C LEU A 205 -4.82 3.31 47.56
N LYS A 206 -5.69 2.76 46.73
CA LYS A 206 -7.15 2.79 46.92
C LYS A 206 -7.62 2.01 48.17
N GLU A 207 -6.81 1.10 48.65
CA GLU A 207 -7.12 0.35 49.89
C GLU A 207 -6.83 1.17 51.14
N LEU A 208 -6.14 2.30 51.03
CA LEU A 208 -5.84 3.21 52.11
C LEU A 208 -6.96 4.22 52.34
N THR A 209 -7.13 4.65 53.54
CA THR A 209 -8.11 5.68 53.93
C THR A 209 -7.46 6.97 54.43
N ASP A 210 -6.17 6.95 54.72
CA ASP A 210 -5.40 8.11 55.15
C ASP A 210 -4.97 8.93 53.93
N VAL A 211 -5.58 10.14 53.79
CA VAL A 211 -5.35 11.03 52.68
C VAL A 211 -3.90 11.52 52.58
N ASP A 212 -3.27 11.82 53.74
CA ASP A 212 -1.88 12.32 53.73
C ASP A 212 -0.90 11.21 53.37
N GLU A 213 -1.15 9.98 53.78
CA GLU A 213 -0.37 8.80 53.38
C GLU A 213 -0.54 8.55 51.87
N ILE A 214 -1.77 8.58 51.32
CA ILE A 214 -2.04 8.40 49.90
C ILE A 214 -1.28 9.45 49.09
N LYS A 215 -1.39 10.75 49.44
CA LYS A 215 -0.70 11.86 48.78
C LYS A 215 0.82 11.67 48.75
N SER A 216 1.39 11.35 49.92
CA SER A 216 2.83 11.18 50.05
C SER A 216 3.38 10.06 49.17
N ARG A 217 2.58 8.99 48.95
CA ARG A 217 2.96 7.83 48.14
C ARG A 217 2.59 8.02 46.65
N LEU A 218 1.50 8.72 46.33
CA LEU A 218 1.05 8.94 44.98
C LEU A 218 1.92 9.95 44.23
N ARG A 219 2.36 11.02 44.90
CA ARG A 219 3.19 12.08 44.29
C ARG A 219 4.44 11.56 43.57
N PRO A 220 5.31 10.73 44.17
CA PRO A 220 6.49 10.21 43.49
C PRO A 220 6.13 9.25 42.35
N LEU A 221 4.95 8.60 42.36
CA LEU A 221 4.47 7.78 41.26
C LEU A 221 4.04 8.64 40.09
N GLN A 222 3.40 9.80 40.35
CA GLN A 222 3.05 10.77 39.32
C GLN A 222 4.29 11.41 38.69
N GLU A 223 5.29 11.77 39.49
CA GLU A 223 6.57 12.31 38.97
C GLU A 223 7.25 11.29 38.05
N GLN A 224 7.31 10.01 38.43
CA GLN A 224 7.85 8.96 37.56
C GLN A 224 6.96 8.70 36.32
N TRP A 225 5.63 8.86 36.47
CA TRP A 225 4.70 8.72 35.33
C TRP A 225 4.93 9.76 34.25
N ASP A 226 5.21 11.00 34.63
CA ASP A 226 5.47 12.11 33.73
C ASP A 226 6.83 12.00 33.04
N GLU A 227 7.82 11.40 33.71
CA GLU A 227 9.15 11.12 33.13
C GLU A 227 9.11 9.98 32.09
N ILE A 228 8.16 9.05 32.18
CA ILE A 228 7.97 7.97 31.22
C ILE A 228 7.31 8.56 29.97
N GLY A 229 7.97 8.58 28.85
CA GLY A 229 7.48 9.13 27.59
C GLY A 229 6.18 8.50 27.07
N HIS A 230 6.00 8.59 25.77
CA HIS A 230 4.81 8.09 25.07
C HIS A 230 4.67 6.57 25.14
N VAL A 231 3.42 6.11 25.20
CA VAL A 231 3.02 4.71 25.10
C VAL A 231 2.30 4.47 23.76
N PRO A 232 2.09 3.20 23.32
CA PRO A 232 1.35 2.91 22.10
C PRO A 232 -0.03 3.58 22.11
N ARG A 233 -0.39 4.18 20.98
CA ARG A 233 -1.62 4.96 20.85
C ARG A 233 -2.89 4.23 21.31
N ALA A 234 -2.95 2.92 21.09
CA ALA A 234 -4.08 2.08 21.49
C ALA A 234 -4.24 1.96 23.02
N ASP A 235 -3.16 2.19 23.77
CA ASP A 235 -3.12 2.00 25.22
C ASP A 235 -3.23 3.32 26.00
N ILE A 236 -3.05 4.47 25.36
CA ILE A 236 -3.08 5.79 26.01
C ILE A 236 -4.34 5.94 26.88
N ASP A 237 -5.52 5.81 26.30
CA ASP A 237 -6.79 6.00 27.02
C ASP A 237 -6.99 5.00 28.15
N ARG A 238 -6.45 3.80 28.02
CA ARG A 238 -6.56 2.76 29.03
C ARG A 238 -5.71 3.09 30.27
N VAL A 239 -4.45 3.44 30.07
CA VAL A 239 -3.55 3.72 31.18
C VAL A 239 -3.88 5.06 31.86
N GLU A 240 -4.25 6.08 31.10
CA GLU A 240 -4.66 7.39 31.62
C GLU A 240 -5.97 7.30 32.44
N ARG A 241 -6.94 6.53 32.00
CA ARG A 241 -8.17 6.29 32.79
C ARG A 241 -7.89 5.60 34.13
N ARG A 242 -6.95 4.65 34.16
CA ARG A 242 -6.59 3.94 35.39
C ARG A 242 -5.92 4.88 36.40
N MET A 243 -5.01 5.75 35.95
CA MET A 243 -4.36 6.73 36.80
C MET A 243 -5.39 7.74 37.34
N ARG A 244 -6.24 8.31 36.49
CA ARG A 244 -7.32 9.20 36.90
C ARG A 244 -8.25 8.57 37.94
N ALA A 245 -8.56 7.29 37.81
CA ALA A 245 -9.40 6.60 38.80
C ALA A 245 -8.77 6.53 40.20
N VAL A 246 -7.44 6.58 40.30
CA VAL A 246 -6.75 6.72 41.59
C VAL A 246 -6.84 8.16 42.13
N GLU A 247 -6.63 9.14 41.25
CA GLU A 247 -6.74 10.57 41.59
C GLU A 247 -8.16 10.96 42.00
N ASP A 248 -9.18 10.45 41.30
CA ASP A 248 -10.57 10.65 41.61
C ASP A 248 -10.97 10.03 42.97
N HIS A 249 -10.39 8.84 43.28
CA HIS A 249 -10.58 8.23 44.57
C HIS A 249 -10.01 9.11 45.73
N LEU A 250 -8.78 9.59 45.55
CA LEU A 250 -8.16 10.53 46.51
C LEU A 250 -9.01 11.80 46.69
N ARG A 251 -9.46 12.40 45.61
CA ARG A 251 -10.32 13.59 45.62
C ARG A 251 -11.62 13.31 46.36
N GLY A 252 -12.25 12.16 46.13
CA GLY A 252 -13.45 11.74 46.84
C GLY A 252 -13.26 11.65 48.33
N LEU A 253 -12.13 11.10 48.79
CA LEU A 253 -11.78 11.06 50.22
C LEU A 253 -11.54 12.45 50.83
N GLU A 254 -10.87 13.34 50.09
CA GLU A 254 -10.67 14.74 50.49
C GLU A 254 -12.00 15.48 50.66
N GLU A 255 -12.90 15.33 49.68
CA GLU A 255 -14.25 15.94 49.71
C GLU A 255 -15.06 15.38 50.90
N GLU A 256 -14.95 14.10 51.21
CA GLU A 256 -15.62 13.50 52.36
C GLU A 256 -15.11 14.06 53.70
N ILE A 257 -13.77 14.17 53.84
CA ILE A 257 -13.14 14.76 55.05
C ILE A 257 -13.53 16.21 55.19
N TRP A 258 -13.47 17.01 54.07
CA TRP A 258 -13.87 18.41 54.09
C TRP A 258 -15.32 18.56 54.49
N ARG A 259 -16.23 17.73 53.94
CA ARG A 259 -17.65 17.77 54.28
C ARG A 259 -17.88 17.46 55.78
N LYS A 260 -17.16 16.51 56.36
CA LYS A 260 -17.24 16.17 57.79
C LYS A 260 -16.60 17.21 58.70
N SER A 261 -15.60 17.92 58.24
CA SER A 261 -14.86 18.93 59.01
C SER A 261 -15.39 20.35 58.84
N ASN A 262 -16.34 20.60 57.91
CA ASN A 262 -16.84 21.93 57.65
C ASN A 262 -17.61 22.50 58.87
N PRO A 263 -17.15 23.65 59.46
CA PRO A 263 -17.78 24.24 60.64
C PRO A 263 -19.25 24.59 60.43
N GLU A 264 -19.67 25.01 59.20
CA GLU A 264 -21.06 25.33 58.91
C GLU A 264 -21.98 24.12 58.91
N THR A 265 -21.49 22.94 58.40
CA THR A 265 -22.26 21.70 58.47
C THR A 265 -22.35 21.16 59.87
N LYS A 266 -21.28 21.27 60.69
CA LYS A 266 -21.31 20.95 62.13
C LYS A 266 -22.27 21.87 62.87
N ALA A 267 -22.15 23.18 62.70
CA ALA A 267 -23.03 24.15 63.36
C ALA A 267 -24.50 23.93 63.00
N ARG A 268 -24.78 23.60 61.72
CA ARG A 268 -26.14 23.27 61.24
C ARG A 268 -26.65 21.97 61.85
N ALA A 269 -25.83 20.92 61.90
CA ALA A 269 -26.19 19.67 62.52
C ALA A 269 -26.40 19.80 64.04
N GLU A 270 -25.52 20.53 64.73
CA GLU A 270 -25.68 20.88 66.17
C GLU A 270 -26.92 21.69 66.44
N GLY A 271 -27.23 22.70 65.56
CA GLY A 271 -28.47 23.49 65.66
C GLY A 271 -29.71 22.63 65.42
N MET A 272 -29.71 21.74 64.46
CA MET A 272 -30.82 20.81 64.23
C MET A 272 -30.95 19.78 65.37
N ALA A 273 -29.84 19.27 65.89
CA ALA A 273 -29.85 18.36 67.05
C ALA A 273 -30.39 19.04 68.30
N GLY A 274 -30.03 20.33 68.52
CA GLY A 274 -30.58 21.14 69.59
C GLY A 274 -32.13 21.34 69.48
N GLN A 275 -32.62 21.74 68.33
CA GLN A 275 -34.04 21.89 68.05
C GLN A 275 -34.78 20.53 68.17
N LEU A 276 -34.22 19.45 67.74
CA LEU A 276 -34.82 18.12 67.92
C LEU A 276 -34.87 17.70 69.37
N LYS A 277 -33.84 18.01 70.16
CA LYS A 277 -33.82 17.71 71.61
C LYS A 277 -34.92 18.51 72.30
N ASP A 278 -35.04 19.83 72.06
CA ASP A 278 -36.09 20.66 72.64
C ASP A 278 -37.48 20.11 72.29
N LEU A 279 -37.68 19.69 71.02
CA LEU A 279 -38.96 19.16 70.61
C LEU A 279 -39.25 17.79 71.23
N ILE A 280 -38.22 16.90 71.42
CA ILE A 280 -38.34 15.67 72.12
C ILE A 280 -38.72 15.86 73.59
N ASP A 281 -38.13 16.86 74.28
CA ASP A 281 -38.43 17.17 75.65
C ASP A 281 -39.89 17.75 75.82
N GLN A 282 -40.35 18.55 74.84
CA GLN A 282 -41.74 18.99 74.78
C GLN A 282 -42.71 17.82 74.66
N ILE A 283 -42.44 16.90 73.71
CA ILE A 283 -43.28 15.70 73.49
C ILE A 283 -43.29 14.80 74.72
N LYS A 284 -42.17 14.64 75.42
CA LYS A 284 -42.10 13.90 76.70
C LYS A 284 -42.96 14.53 77.78
N ALA A 285 -42.97 15.87 77.86
CA ALA A 285 -43.82 16.61 78.79
C ALA A 285 -45.31 16.45 78.38
N GLU A 286 -45.66 16.50 77.13
CA GLU A 286 -47.03 16.30 76.65
C GLU A 286 -47.53 14.87 76.88
N ILE A 287 -46.63 13.84 76.76
CA ILE A 287 -46.95 12.46 77.09
C ILE A 287 -47.28 12.34 78.59
N ALA A 288 -46.45 12.88 79.46
CA ALA A 288 -46.65 12.88 80.88
C ALA A 288 -47.99 13.56 81.29
N GLN A 289 -48.34 14.67 80.58
CA GLN A 289 -49.64 15.32 80.80
C GLN A 289 -50.82 14.49 80.32
N ALA A 290 -50.72 13.88 79.12
CA ALA A 290 -51.77 13.01 78.57
C ALA A 290 -52.00 11.77 79.43
N GLU A 291 -50.96 11.22 80.01
CA GLU A 291 -51.05 10.10 80.95
C GLU A 291 -51.71 10.52 82.30
N ALA A 292 -51.41 11.72 82.80
CA ALA A 292 -52.01 12.28 83.99
C ALA A 292 -53.52 12.58 83.76
N ASP A 293 -53.91 12.99 82.56
CA ASP A 293 -55.27 13.24 82.15
C ASP A 293 -56.09 12.00 81.76
N GLY A 294 -55.45 10.83 81.74
CA GLY A 294 -56.10 9.56 81.42
C GLY A 294 -56.38 9.31 79.93
N ASP A 295 -55.81 10.13 79.01
CA ASP A 295 -55.99 10.08 77.55
C ASP A 295 -54.95 9.13 76.91
N SER A 296 -55.18 7.82 77.07
CA SER A 296 -54.29 6.77 76.58
C SER A 296 -54.08 6.80 75.11
N LYS A 297 -55.02 7.22 74.27
CA LYS A 297 -54.92 7.27 72.82
C LYS A 297 -53.94 8.38 72.36
N LYS A 298 -54.07 9.56 73.01
CA LYS A 298 -53.19 10.72 72.78
C LYS A 298 -51.74 10.36 73.19
N ALA A 299 -51.57 9.68 74.35
CA ALA A 299 -50.29 9.24 74.85
C ALA A 299 -49.61 8.28 73.85
N GLU A 300 -50.34 7.30 73.25
CA GLU A 300 -49.79 6.35 72.24
C GLU A 300 -49.36 7.11 70.96
N GLU A 301 -50.15 8.02 70.44
CA GLU A 301 -49.82 8.81 69.25
C GLU A 301 -48.57 9.69 69.46
N LEU A 302 -48.44 10.28 70.65
CA LEU A 302 -47.23 11.04 71.01
C LEU A 302 -45.99 10.18 71.22
N GLN A 303 -46.14 8.96 71.73
CA GLN A 303 -45.05 7.97 71.86
C GLN A 303 -44.51 7.51 70.51
N GLU A 304 -45.36 7.31 69.51
CA GLU A 304 -44.91 7.01 68.16
C GLU A 304 -44.15 8.22 67.54
N SER A 305 -44.67 9.43 67.74
CA SER A 305 -44.03 10.67 67.29
C SER A 305 -42.66 10.86 67.98
N LEU A 306 -42.54 10.50 69.23
CA LEU A 306 -41.30 10.55 70.00
C LEU A 306 -40.25 9.60 69.43
N LYS A 307 -40.61 8.32 69.19
CA LYS A 307 -39.72 7.31 68.57
C LYS A 307 -39.16 7.75 67.25
N ALA A 308 -40.01 8.35 66.38
CA ALA A 308 -39.59 8.85 65.07
C ALA A 308 -38.54 9.96 65.18
N ARG A 309 -38.73 10.91 66.14
CA ARG A 309 -37.82 12.04 66.34
C ARG A 309 -36.52 11.61 67.03
N GLU A 310 -36.55 10.67 67.95
CA GLU A 310 -35.35 10.11 68.58
C GLU A 310 -34.50 9.33 67.53
N ALA A 311 -35.13 8.60 66.61
CA ALA A 311 -34.44 7.96 65.50
C ALA A 311 -33.76 8.98 64.57
N TRP A 312 -34.48 10.09 64.33
CA TRP A 312 -33.92 11.19 63.49
C TRP A 312 -32.79 11.94 64.19
N LEU A 313 -32.92 12.19 65.48
CA LEU A 313 -31.84 12.79 66.31
C LEU A 313 -30.58 11.93 66.26
N LYS A 314 -30.72 10.64 66.42
CA LYS A 314 -29.61 9.68 66.34
C LYS A 314 -28.91 9.74 64.96
N GLN A 315 -29.66 9.94 63.88
CA GLN A 315 -29.12 10.09 62.54
C GLN A 315 -28.38 11.42 62.37
N VAL A 316 -28.94 12.54 62.90
CA VAL A 316 -28.29 13.86 62.85
C VAL A 316 -27.01 13.91 63.72
N GLU A 317 -26.95 13.22 64.84
CA GLU A 317 -25.75 13.13 65.71
C GLU A 317 -24.67 12.19 65.15
N SER A 318 -25.00 11.36 64.14
CA SER A 318 -24.03 10.50 63.50
C SER A 318 -23.33 11.15 62.30
N PHE A 319 -23.68 12.41 61.98
CA PHE A 319 -23.03 13.22 60.94
C PHE A 319 -21.95 14.11 61.57
#